data_d89c0b4ed1df28a09114182bc9f38257
#
_entry.id   d89c0b4ed1df28a09114182bc9f38257
#
_cell.length_a   1.000
_cell.length_b   1.000
_cell.length_c   1.000
_cell.angle_alpha   90.00
_cell.angle_beta   90.00
_cell.angle_gamma   90.00
#
_symmetry.space_group_name_H-M   'P 1'
#
loop_
_entity.id
_entity.type
_entity.pdbx_description
1 polymer ?
#
loop_
_entity_poly.entity_id
_entity_poly.type
_entity_poly.pdbx_seq_one_letter_code
_entity_poly.pdbx_strand_id
1 'polypeptide(L)' 'AKGECHFSNGTQRVRLLYRQFFDRQEFLYFDSDRGKFVAVTELGEPNVKIWNQDKDILRRKKAEVDLFCRHNYELHAP' A
#
# COMPACT_ATOMS: atom_id res chain seq x y z
N ALA A 1 5.69 -4.76 8.94
CA ALA A 1 4.81 -4.25 7.87
C ALA A 1 3.67 -5.21 7.59
N LYS A 2 2.56 -4.71 7.15
CA LYS A 2 1.39 -5.53 6.87
C LYS A 2 0.72 -5.04 5.60
N GLY A 3 0.59 -5.93 4.60
CA GLY A 3 -0.09 -5.62 3.35
C GLY A 3 -1.51 -6.11 3.38
N GLU A 4 -2.44 -5.26 2.94
CA GLU A 4 -3.86 -5.60 2.83
C GLU A 4 -4.34 -5.35 1.42
N CYS A 5 -4.99 -6.33 0.83
CA CYS A 5 -5.59 -6.19 -0.50
C CYS A 5 -7.10 -6.17 -0.36
N HIS A 6 -7.73 -5.16 -0.92
CA HIS A 6 -9.18 -5.00 -0.89
C HIS A 6 -9.73 -5.10 -2.30
N PHE A 7 -10.66 -6.00 -2.52
CA PHE A 7 -11.22 -6.29 -3.84
C PHE A 7 -12.69 -5.91 -3.92
N SER A 8 -13.09 -5.40 -5.08
CA SER A 8 -14.50 -5.23 -5.39
C SER A 8 -14.68 -5.53 -6.88
N ASN A 9 -15.85 -6.06 -7.26
CA ASN A 9 -16.12 -6.51 -8.63
C ASN A 9 -15.06 -7.50 -9.11
N GLY A 10 -14.78 -8.55 -8.30
CA GLY A 10 -13.69 -9.48 -8.61
C GLY A 10 -12.35 -8.76 -8.50
N THR A 11 -11.60 -8.71 -9.60
CA THR A 11 -10.32 -7.99 -9.67
C THR A 11 -10.40 -6.70 -10.49
N GLN A 12 -11.60 -6.26 -10.85
CA GLN A 12 -11.76 -5.02 -11.60
C GLN A 12 -11.35 -3.81 -10.79
N ARG A 13 -11.58 -3.88 -9.47
CA ARG A 13 -11.12 -2.84 -8.56
C ARG A 13 -10.33 -3.49 -7.43
N VAL A 14 -9.06 -3.09 -7.33
CA VAL A 14 -8.16 -3.60 -6.31
C VAL A 14 -7.49 -2.42 -5.61
N ARG A 15 -7.50 -2.44 -4.29
CA ARG A 15 -6.85 -1.43 -3.48
C ARG A 15 -5.85 -2.10 -2.56
N LEU A 16 -4.61 -1.61 -2.59
CA LEU A 16 -3.56 -2.07 -1.69
C LEU A 16 -3.34 -1.04 -0.60
N LEU A 17 -3.39 -1.50 0.65
CA LEU A 17 -2.97 -0.72 1.80
C LEU A 17 -1.76 -1.43 2.39
N TYR A 18 -0.60 -0.77 2.33
CA TYR A 18 0.64 -1.32 2.87
C TYR A 18 0.96 -0.56 4.15
N ARG A 19 0.66 -1.19 5.29
CA ARG A 19 0.73 -0.54 6.60
C ARG A 19 2.04 -0.85 7.28
N GLN A 20 2.65 0.17 7.90
CA GLN A 20 3.89 0.01 8.63
C GLN A 20 3.67 0.39 10.08
N PHE A 21 4.24 -0.44 10.96
CA PHE A 21 4.04 -0.33 12.40
C PHE A 21 5.38 -0.16 13.09
N PHE A 22 5.37 0.62 14.16
CA PHE A 22 6.48 0.73 15.08
C PHE A 22 5.92 0.53 16.48
N ASP A 23 6.49 -0.44 17.21
CA ASP A 23 6.05 -0.76 18.57
C ASP A 23 4.54 -1.02 18.63
N ARG A 24 4.04 -1.78 17.65
CA ARG A 24 2.62 -2.16 17.51
C ARG A 24 1.68 -1.01 17.19
N GLN A 25 2.24 0.17 16.86
CA GLN A 25 1.42 1.29 16.43
C GLN A 25 1.65 1.58 14.96
N GLU A 26 0.59 1.66 14.20
CA GLU A 26 0.69 2.08 12.80
C GLU A 26 1.15 3.53 12.75
N PHE A 27 2.18 3.80 11.96
CA PHE A 27 2.70 5.16 11.85
C PHE A 27 2.62 5.73 10.44
N LEU A 28 2.53 4.89 9.42
CA LEU A 28 2.27 5.33 8.05
C LEU A 28 1.73 4.18 7.22
N TYR A 29 1.12 4.50 6.09
CA TYR A 29 0.72 3.47 5.13
C TYR A 29 0.80 4.03 3.72
N PHE A 30 0.92 3.10 2.75
CA PHE A 30 0.76 3.42 1.33
C PHE A 30 -0.65 3.04 0.91
N ASP A 31 -1.33 3.93 0.19
CA ASP A 31 -2.68 3.72 -0.31
C ASP A 31 -2.65 3.78 -1.83
N SER A 32 -2.91 2.65 -2.49
CA SER A 32 -2.84 2.60 -3.94
C SER A 32 -3.93 3.44 -4.60
N ASP A 33 -5.08 3.63 -3.95
CA ASP A 33 -6.13 4.51 -4.49
C ASP A 33 -5.68 5.96 -4.51
N ARG A 34 -4.92 6.38 -3.51
CA ARG A 34 -4.36 7.73 -3.46
C ARG A 34 -3.06 7.84 -4.26
N GLY A 35 -2.39 6.72 -4.47
CA GLY A 35 -1.11 6.68 -5.16
C GLY A 35 0.02 7.31 -4.37
N LYS A 36 -0.09 7.34 -3.04
CA LYS A 36 0.92 7.96 -2.19
C LYS A 36 0.88 7.41 -0.78
N PHE A 37 1.91 7.73 -0.01
CA PHE A 37 1.98 7.41 1.42
C PHE A 37 1.20 8.42 2.25
N VAL A 38 0.66 7.96 3.37
CA VAL A 38 -0.09 8.78 4.32
C VAL A 38 0.48 8.55 5.70
N ALA A 39 0.73 9.63 6.44
CA ALA A 39 1.20 9.53 7.82
C ALA A 39 0.02 9.35 8.75
N VAL A 40 0.12 8.37 9.65
CA VAL A 40 -0.89 8.15 10.70
C VAL A 40 -0.51 8.92 11.95
N THR A 41 0.80 8.94 12.27
CA THR A 41 1.33 9.66 13.42
C THR A 41 2.49 10.54 12.97
N GLU A 42 2.94 11.40 13.86
CA GLU A 42 4.08 12.27 13.59
C GLU A 42 5.35 11.47 13.25
N LEU A 43 5.45 10.26 13.77
CA LEU A 43 6.60 9.40 13.49
C LEU A 43 6.75 9.11 12.00
N GLY A 44 5.63 9.00 11.28
CA GLY A 44 5.65 8.70 9.85
C GLY A 44 5.84 9.90 8.95
N GLU A 45 5.67 11.13 9.45
CA GLU A 45 5.70 12.31 8.61
C GLU A 45 7.01 12.51 7.83
N PRO A 46 8.20 12.35 8.44
CA PRO A 46 9.43 12.53 7.67
C PRO A 46 9.55 11.56 6.50
N ASN A 47 9.22 10.29 6.72
CA ASN A 47 9.30 9.28 5.68
C ASN A 47 8.28 9.53 4.57
N VAL A 48 7.06 9.88 4.95
CA VAL A 48 5.99 10.15 3.99
C VAL A 48 6.40 11.31 3.07
N LYS A 49 6.96 12.37 3.64
CA LYS A 49 7.37 13.52 2.86
C LYS A 49 8.45 13.16 1.84
N ILE A 50 9.45 12.38 2.26
CA ILE A 50 10.56 11.99 1.39
C ILE A 50 10.07 11.01 0.33
N TRP A 51 9.33 9.98 0.73
CA TRP A 51 8.92 8.92 -0.20
C TRP A 51 7.90 9.39 -1.23
N ASN A 52 7.02 10.32 -0.86
CA ASN A 52 6.05 10.85 -1.81
C ASN A 52 6.70 11.72 -2.90
N GLN A 53 7.92 12.19 -2.67
CA GLN A 53 8.67 12.93 -3.66
C GLN A 53 9.48 12.03 -4.60
N ASP A 54 9.61 10.75 -4.26
CA ASP A 54 10.39 9.79 -5.03
C ASP A 54 9.46 9.01 -5.97
N LYS A 55 9.47 9.40 -7.25
CA LYS A 55 8.58 8.79 -8.24
C LYS A 55 8.87 7.32 -8.47
N ASP A 56 10.11 6.88 -8.26
CA ASP A 56 10.48 5.48 -8.44
C ASP A 56 9.87 4.61 -7.33
N ILE A 57 9.88 5.11 -6.09
CA ILE A 57 9.24 4.41 -4.97
C ILE A 57 7.75 4.29 -5.21
N LEU A 58 7.09 5.38 -5.61
CA LEU A 58 5.66 5.37 -5.85
C LEU A 58 5.29 4.44 -7.00
N ARG A 59 6.11 4.40 -8.06
CA ARG A 59 5.88 3.53 -9.21
C ARG A 59 5.97 2.06 -8.80
N ARG A 60 6.97 1.71 -7.98
CA ARG A 60 7.11 0.33 -7.51
C ARG A 60 5.94 -0.08 -6.62
N LYS A 61 5.47 0.83 -5.76
CA LYS A 61 4.33 0.53 -4.91
C LYS A 61 3.05 0.31 -5.71
N LYS A 62 2.86 1.09 -6.76
CA LYS A 62 1.70 0.90 -7.64
C LYS A 62 1.75 -0.44 -8.35
N ALA A 63 2.95 -0.87 -8.75
CA ALA A 63 3.11 -2.17 -9.42
C ALA A 63 2.79 -3.32 -8.47
N GLU A 64 2.99 -3.14 -7.17
CA GLU A 64 2.69 -4.19 -6.18
C GLU A 64 1.21 -4.54 -6.13
N VAL A 65 0.32 -3.65 -6.56
CA VAL A 65 -1.10 -3.96 -6.64
C VAL A 65 -1.32 -5.17 -7.55
N ASP A 66 -0.67 -5.19 -8.71
CA ASP A 66 -0.78 -6.30 -9.65
C ASP A 66 0.05 -7.50 -9.20
N LEU A 67 1.30 -7.25 -8.76
CA LEU A 67 2.23 -8.32 -8.42
C LEU A 67 1.84 -9.03 -7.12
N PHE A 68 1.19 -8.34 -6.21
CA PHE A 68 0.83 -8.90 -4.90
C PHE A 68 -0.66 -9.19 -4.82
N CYS A 69 -1.51 -8.20 -5.04
CA CYS A 69 -2.94 -8.36 -4.83
C CYS A 69 -3.62 -9.20 -5.91
N ARG A 70 -3.42 -8.86 -7.18
CA ARG A 70 -4.07 -9.60 -8.26
C ARG A 70 -3.52 -11.00 -8.39
N HIS A 71 -2.22 -11.15 -8.23
CA HIS A 71 -1.59 -12.47 -8.29
C HIS A 71 -2.12 -13.39 -7.19
N ASN A 72 -2.18 -12.89 -5.96
CA ASN A 72 -2.71 -13.68 -4.85
C ASN A 72 -4.18 -14.02 -5.02
N TYR A 73 -4.96 -13.12 -5.58
CA TYR A 73 -6.35 -13.41 -5.86
C TYR A 73 -6.48 -14.58 -6.82
N GLU A 74 -5.69 -14.60 -7.88
CA GLU A 74 -5.73 -15.68 -8.87
C GLU A 74 -5.34 -17.02 -8.27
N LEU A 75 -4.40 -17.03 -7.32
CA LEU A 75 -3.96 -18.26 -6.68
C LEU A 75 -5.00 -18.80 -5.70
N HIS A 76 -5.76 -17.94 -5.03
CA HIS A 76 -6.64 -18.35 -3.94
C HIS A 76 -8.12 -18.22 -4.25
N ALA A 77 -8.49 -17.69 -5.42
CA ALA A 77 -9.88 -17.60 -5.80
C ALA A 77 -10.46 -18.99 -6.08
N PRO A 78 -11.73 -19.24 -5.71
CA PRO A 78 -12.36 -20.51 -6.01
C PRO A 78 -12.60 -20.68 -7.50
#